data_573dbeea20cb344f1a962af8985befcd
#
_entry.id   573dbeea20cb344f1a962af8985befcd
#
_cell.length_a   1.000
_cell.length_b   1.000
_cell.length_c   1.000
_cell.angle_alpha   90.00
_cell.angle_beta   90.00
_cell.angle_gamma   90.00
#
_symmetry.space_group_name_H-M   'P 1'
#
loop_
_entity.id
_entity.type
_entity.pdbx_description
1 polymer ?
#
loop_
_entity_poly.entity_id
_entity_poly.type
_entity_poly.pdbx_seq_one_letter_code
_entity_poly.pdbx_strand_id
1 'polypeptide(L)'
;MLSFFPDLPSDYTIDVYLEERRGQQDILWPTVRPLPGVVKLVQHLHKYSIPIAVATGSQRRNYEQKSAHLMDTLFGCFQGKVVCADDGLIAPGRGKPCPDVFLVTAKNCFGRDVGDKDDGDIEVTPEQVAERKRGLVFEDALPGMQAGKRAGMNGTRD
;
A
#
# COMPACT_ATOMS: atom_id res chain seq x y z
N MET A 1 0.82 3.71 -24.17
CA MET A 1 1.98 4.43 -23.58
C MET A 1 2.93 4.92 -24.69
N LEU A 2 3.42 4.05 -25.56
CA LEU A 2 4.37 4.45 -26.63
C LEU A 2 3.83 5.53 -27.59
N SER A 3 2.51 5.62 -27.78
CA SER A 3 1.89 6.67 -28.60
C SER A 3 2.09 8.10 -28.09
N PHE A 4 2.50 8.27 -26.83
CA PHE A 4 2.83 9.59 -26.25
C PHE A 4 4.31 9.98 -26.49
N PHE A 5 5.11 9.09 -27.08
CA PHE A 5 6.54 9.29 -27.30
C PHE A 5 6.87 8.95 -28.77
N PRO A 6 6.51 9.83 -29.72
CA PRO A 6 6.65 9.55 -31.15
C PRO A 6 8.10 9.41 -31.61
N ASP A 7 9.05 9.93 -30.84
CA ASP A 7 10.48 9.94 -31.18
C ASP A 7 11.24 8.70 -30.65
N LEU A 8 10.53 7.73 -30.07
CA LEU A 8 11.19 6.49 -29.66
C LEU A 8 11.59 5.64 -30.84
N PRO A 9 12.74 4.95 -30.77
CA PRO A 9 13.16 4.00 -31.80
C PRO A 9 12.07 2.96 -32.08
N SER A 10 11.93 2.54 -33.35
CA SER A 10 10.88 1.59 -33.75
C SER A 10 11.00 0.20 -33.11
N ASP A 11 12.17 -0.15 -32.62
CA ASP A 11 12.51 -1.37 -31.90
C ASP A 11 12.35 -1.23 -30.39
N TYR A 12 12.02 -0.03 -29.87
CA TYR A 12 11.77 0.21 -28.44
C TYR A 12 10.37 -0.28 -28.05
N THR A 13 10.32 -1.52 -27.60
CA THR A 13 9.07 -2.18 -27.20
C THR A 13 8.70 -1.91 -25.76
N ILE A 14 7.46 -2.28 -25.38
CA ILE A 14 7.02 -2.23 -23.99
C ILE A 14 7.89 -3.14 -23.11
N ASP A 15 8.31 -4.28 -23.62
CA ASP A 15 9.15 -5.23 -22.87
C ASP A 15 10.54 -4.63 -22.61
N VAL A 16 11.16 -3.98 -23.58
CA VAL A 16 12.43 -3.24 -23.41
C VAL A 16 12.28 -2.17 -22.34
N TYR A 17 11.22 -1.36 -22.43
CA TYR A 17 10.92 -0.33 -21.42
C TYR A 17 10.77 -0.92 -20.01
N LEU A 18 10.03 -2.03 -19.88
CA LEU A 18 9.80 -2.66 -18.59
C LEU A 18 11.09 -3.25 -18.00
N GLU A 19 11.96 -3.79 -18.84
CA GLU A 19 13.25 -4.32 -18.42
C GLU A 19 14.21 -3.22 -17.95
N GLU A 20 14.37 -2.16 -18.75
CA GLU A 20 15.18 -0.99 -18.36
C GLU A 20 14.66 -0.35 -17.06
N ARG A 21 13.34 -0.15 -16.97
CA ARG A 21 12.71 0.38 -15.76
C ARG A 21 13.00 -0.50 -14.55
N ARG A 22 12.93 -1.82 -14.70
CA ARG A 22 13.24 -2.77 -13.62
C ARG A 22 14.69 -2.65 -13.19
N GLY A 23 15.63 -2.60 -14.15
CA GLY A 23 17.05 -2.40 -13.84
C GLY A 23 17.33 -1.11 -13.07
N GLN A 24 16.70 -0.01 -13.49
CA GLN A 24 16.82 1.27 -12.77
C GLN A 24 16.21 1.20 -11.37
N GLN A 25 15.06 0.56 -11.23
CA GLN A 25 14.39 0.38 -9.93
C GLN A 25 15.24 -0.46 -8.97
N ASP A 26 15.87 -1.52 -9.44
CA ASP A 26 16.73 -2.39 -8.64
C ASP A 26 17.95 -1.62 -8.06
N ILE A 27 18.45 -0.62 -8.79
CA ILE A 27 19.54 0.26 -8.34
C ILE A 27 19.05 1.34 -7.37
N LEU A 28 17.91 1.97 -7.67
CA LEU A 28 17.44 3.15 -6.95
C LEU A 28 16.69 2.80 -5.66
N TRP A 29 15.89 1.74 -5.65
CA TRP A 29 15.06 1.40 -4.50
C TRP A 29 15.83 1.16 -3.20
N PRO A 30 17.01 0.51 -3.19
CA PRO A 30 17.81 0.39 -1.96
C PRO A 30 18.34 1.72 -1.41
N THR A 31 18.21 2.81 -2.17
CA THR A 31 18.69 4.15 -1.75
C THR A 31 17.57 5.09 -1.29
N VAL A 32 16.31 4.67 -1.38
CA VAL A 32 15.17 5.52 -0.97
C VAL A 32 15.23 5.84 0.51
N ARG A 33 14.82 7.05 0.85
CA ARG A 33 14.82 7.53 2.24
C ARG A 33 13.39 7.77 2.71
N PRO A 34 13.10 7.53 3.99
CA PRO A 34 11.83 7.92 4.57
C PRO A 34 11.63 9.43 4.49
N LEU A 35 10.39 9.86 4.32
CA LEU A 35 10.04 11.28 4.44
C LEU A 35 10.32 11.79 5.86
N PRO A 36 10.58 13.10 6.01
CA PRO A 36 10.82 13.71 7.32
C PRO A 36 9.69 13.39 8.31
N GLY A 37 10.07 12.96 9.51
CA GLY A 37 9.12 12.66 10.59
C GLY A 37 8.53 11.25 10.57
N VAL A 38 8.52 10.53 9.44
CA VAL A 38 7.91 9.19 9.32
C VAL A 38 8.52 8.19 10.30
N VAL A 39 9.85 8.13 10.39
CA VAL A 39 10.54 7.22 11.33
C VAL A 39 10.12 7.51 12.77
N LYS A 40 10.10 8.78 13.16
CA LYS A 40 9.71 9.21 14.51
C LYS A 40 8.25 8.82 14.81
N LEU A 41 7.34 9.04 13.86
CA LEU A 41 5.92 8.69 13.99
C LEU A 41 5.75 7.19 14.16
N VAL A 42 6.33 6.38 13.27
CA VAL A 42 6.16 4.92 13.28
C VAL A 42 6.77 4.31 14.56
N GLN A 43 7.95 4.74 14.95
CA GLN A 43 8.57 4.31 16.21
C GLN A 43 7.73 4.71 17.44
N HIS A 44 7.14 5.90 17.43
CA HIS A 44 6.24 6.33 18.49
C HIS A 44 5.00 5.43 18.58
N LEU A 45 4.32 5.18 17.46
CA LEU A 45 3.15 4.30 17.41
C LEU A 45 3.50 2.89 17.88
N HIS A 46 4.62 2.35 17.43
CA HIS A 46 5.12 1.03 17.85
C HIS A 46 5.40 0.99 19.36
N LYS A 47 6.10 1.99 19.89
CA LYS A 47 6.43 2.09 21.33
C LYS A 47 5.18 2.07 22.21
N TYR A 48 4.11 2.70 21.77
CA TYR A 48 2.84 2.75 22.51
C TYR A 48 1.85 1.65 22.12
N SER A 49 2.34 0.62 21.43
CA SER A 49 1.52 -0.54 21.01
C SER A 49 0.28 -0.16 20.20
N ILE A 50 0.32 0.96 19.48
CA ILE A 50 -0.72 1.32 18.53
C ILE A 50 -0.59 0.37 17.33
N PRO A 51 -1.67 -0.34 16.93
CA PRO A 51 -1.60 -1.27 15.80
C PRO A 51 -1.28 -0.55 14.49
N ILE A 52 -0.19 -0.93 13.84
CA ILE A 52 0.25 -0.39 12.56
C ILE A 52 0.53 -1.51 11.55
N ALA A 53 0.25 -1.27 10.29
CA ALA A 53 0.53 -2.19 9.18
C ALA A 53 0.87 -1.42 7.90
N VAL A 54 1.53 -2.10 6.99
CA VAL A 54 1.78 -1.61 5.63
C VAL A 54 0.75 -2.21 4.68
N ALA A 55 0.01 -1.35 3.96
CA ALA A 55 -0.95 -1.71 2.92
C ALA A 55 -0.46 -1.14 1.59
N THR A 56 0.24 -1.93 0.77
CA THR A 56 0.91 -1.43 -0.43
C THR A 56 0.36 -2.02 -1.72
N GLY A 57 0.29 -1.20 -2.77
CA GLY A 57 0.07 -1.65 -4.15
C GLY A 57 1.31 -2.22 -4.83
N SER A 58 2.45 -2.27 -4.15
CA SER A 58 3.66 -2.91 -4.67
C SER A 58 3.55 -4.43 -4.58
N GLN A 59 4.16 -5.13 -5.55
CA GLN A 59 4.43 -6.55 -5.42
C GLN A 59 5.42 -6.81 -4.27
N ARG A 60 5.37 -7.99 -3.68
CA ARG A 60 6.19 -8.41 -2.54
C ARG A 60 7.69 -8.16 -2.79
N ARG A 61 8.22 -8.62 -3.92
CA ARG A 61 9.62 -8.38 -4.33
C ARG A 61 9.99 -6.91 -4.28
N ASN A 62 9.12 -6.06 -4.83
CA ASN A 62 9.38 -4.62 -4.90
C ASN A 62 9.32 -3.95 -3.52
N TYR A 63 8.40 -4.41 -2.67
CA TYR A 63 8.32 -3.97 -1.28
C TYR A 63 9.61 -4.33 -0.53
N GLU A 64 10.07 -5.56 -0.63
CA GLU A 64 11.30 -6.03 0.03
C GLU A 64 12.53 -5.25 -0.40
N GLN A 65 12.70 -4.99 -1.69
CA GLN A 65 13.81 -4.17 -2.18
C GLN A 65 13.80 -2.73 -1.65
N LYS A 66 12.60 -2.12 -1.54
CA LYS A 66 12.45 -0.76 -1.01
C LYS A 66 12.66 -0.67 0.49
N SER A 67 12.36 -1.74 1.23
CA SER A 67 12.29 -1.70 2.69
C SER A 67 13.49 -2.36 3.38
N ALA A 68 14.24 -3.25 2.70
CA ALA A 68 15.30 -4.05 3.32
C ALA A 68 16.31 -3.23 4.10
N HIS A 69 16.82 -2.14 3.53
CA HIS A 69 17.80 -1.26 4.17
C HIS A 69 17.20 -0.37 5.28
N LEU A 70 15.88 -0.37 5.45
CA LEU A 70 15.14 0.39 6.45
C LEU A 70 14.51 -0.50 7.53
N MET A 71 14.82 -1.80 7.55
CA MET A 71 14.21 -2.74 8.50
C MET A 71 14.49 -2.35 9.94
N ASP A 72 15.73 -2.05 10.29
CA ASP A 72 16.12 -1.73 11.67
C ASP A 72 15.56 -0.40 12.15
N THR A 73 15.34 0.55 11.25
CA THR A 73 14.96 1.91 11.61
C THR A 73 13.47 2.19 11.48
N LEU A 74 12.77 1.46 10.60
CA LEU A 74 11.38 1.76 10.24
C LEU A 74 10.51 0.51 10.11
N PHE A 75 10.80 -0.37 9.14
CA PHE A 75 9.87 -1.45 8.77
C PHE A 75 9.80 -2.58 9.81
N GLY A 76 10.83 -2.78 10.64
CA GLY A 76 10.76 -3.72 11.77
C GLY A 76 9.66 -3.39 12.78
N CYS A 77 9.29 -2.12 12.91
CA CYS A 77 8.19 -1.69 13.78
C CYS A 77 6.83 -2.29 13.39
N PHE A 78 6.64 -2.65 12.13
CA PHE A 78 5.40 -3.27 11.65
C PHE A 78 5.29 -4.76 11.96
N GLN A 79 6.37 -5.40 12.43
CA GLN A 79 6.38 -6.81 12.88
C GLN A 79 5.83 -7.78 11.83
N GLY A 80 6.15 -7.58 10.55
CA GLY A 80 5.67 -8.39 9.45
C GLY A 80 4.21 -8.15 9.03
N LYS A 81 3.50 -7.21 9.65
CA LYS A 81 2.13 -6.83 9.25
C LYS A 81 2.15 -6.01 7.97
N VAL A 82 2.23 -6.71 6.85
CA VAL A 82 2.36 -6.14 5.51
C VAL A 82 1.47 -6.89 4.54
N VAL A 83 0.66 -6.17 3.78
CA VAL A 83 -0.13 -6.70 2.67
C VAL A 83 0.38 -6.07 1.38
N CYS A 84 0.82 -6.92 0.45
CA CYS A 84 1.27 -6.56 -0.90
C CYS A 84 0.23 -6.94 -1.97
N ALA A 85 0.37 -6.35 -3.15
CA ALA A 85 -0.59 -6.53 -4.24
C ALA A 85 -0.72 -7.98 -4.73
N ASP A 86 0.34 -8.78 -4.61
CA ASP A 86 0.47 -10.15 -5.09
C ASP A 86 0.44 -11.22 -3.99
N ASP A 87 0.03 -10.88 -2.78
CA ASP A 87 -0.11 -11.84 -1.67
C ASP A 87 -1.31 -12.81 -1.82
N GLY A 88 -2.08 -12.70 -2.90
CA GLY A 88 -3.26 -13.54 -3.14
C GLY A 88 -4.50 -13.15 -2.31
N LEU A 89 -4.40 -12.08 -1.54
CA LEU A 89 -5.48 -11.59 -0.66
C LEU A 89 -6.41 -10.59 -1.36
N ILE A 90 -5.95 -10.00 -2.46
CA ILE A 90 -6.66 -8.99 -3.25
C ILE A 90 -6.98 -9.60 -4.60
N ALA A 91 -8.24 -9.56 -5.00
CA ALA A 91 -8.65 -10.09 -6.30
C ALA A 91 -8.02 -9.29 -7.45
N PRO A 92 -7.73 -9.92 -8.62
CA PRO A 92 -7.21 -9.24 -9.78
C PRO A 92 -8.07 -8.01 -10.17
N GLY A 93 -7.43 -6.90 -10.50
CA GLY A 93 -8.10 -5.66 -10.85
C GLY A 93 -8.64 -4.85 -9.66
N ARG A 94 -8.53 -5.34 -8.44
CA ARG A 94 -9.03 -4.70 -7.20
C ARG A 94 -7.95 -3.93 -6.42
N GLY A 95 -6.86 -3.55 -7.08
CA GLY A 95 -5.87 -2.63 -6.52
C GLY A 95 -6.43 -1.22 -6.29
N LYS A 96 -5.67 -0.36 -5.58
CA LYS A 96 -6.02 1.07 -5.39
C LYS A 96 -6.44 1.69 -6.74
N PRO A 97 -7.60 2.36 -6.83
CA PRO A 97 -8.39 2.98 -5.78
C PRO A 97 -9.52 2.12 -5.17
N CYS A 98 -9.56 0.80 -5.39
CA CYS A 98 -10.47 -0.07 -4.65
C CYS A 98 -10.04 -0.13 -3.17
N PRO A 99 -11.00 -0.29 -2.23
CA PRO A 99 -10.72 -0.27 -0.78
C PRO A 99 -10.03 -1.52 -0.26
N ASP A 100 -9.96 -2.56 -1.07
CA ASP A 100 -9.63 -3.94 -0.70
C ASP A 100 -8.33 -4.04 0.09
N VAL A 101 -7.27 -3.37 -0.33
CA VAL A 101 -5.98 -3.44 0.36
C VAL A 101 -6.07 -3.02 1.82
N PHE A 102 -6.86 -1.99 2.13
CA PHE A 102 -7.01 -1.51 3.51
C PHE A 102 -7.94 -2.40 4.33
N LEU A 103 -9.05 -2.87 3.76
CA LEU A 103 -9.98 -3.78 4.43
C LEU A 103 -9.31 -5.12 4.74
N VAL A 104 -8.61 -5.69 3.75
CA VAL A 104 -7.85 -6.94 3.91
C VAL A 104 -6.73 -6.77 4.96
N THR A 105 -6.04 -5.64 4.97
CA THR A 105 -5.01 -5.37 5.97
C THR A 105 -5.60 -5.28 7.37
N ALA A 106 -6.72 -4.58 7.56
CA ALA A 106 -7.40 -4.50 8.86
C ALA A 106 -7.84 -5.88 9.36
N LYS A 107 -8.38 -6.72 8.48
CA LYS A 107 -8.84 -8.08 8.78
C LYS A 107 -7.65 -9.00 9.11
N ASN A 108 -6.67 -9.09 8.24
CA ASN A 108 -5.60 -10.09 8.34
C ASN A 108 -4.50 -9.72 9.35
N CYS A 109 -4.15 -8.43 9.44
CA CYS A 109 -3.10 -7.98 10.35
C CYS A 109 -3.58 -7.70 11.77
N PHE A 110 -4.87 -7.39 11.94
CA PHE A 110 -5.42 -6.95 13.22
C PHE A 110 -6.64 -7.73 13.70
N GLY A 111 -7.16 -8.70 12.90
CA GLY A 111 -8.36 -9.45 13.24
C GLY A 111 -9.61 -8.59 13.34
N ARG A 112 -9.67 -7.44 12.66
CA ARG A 112 -10.81 -6.52 12.72
C ARG A 112 -11.94 -7.00 11.82
N ASP A 113 -13.16 -6.98 12.33
CA ASP A 113 -14.35 -7.20 11.50
C ASP A 113 -14.76 -5.88 10.81
N VAL A 114 -14.24 -5.70 9.63
CA VAL A 114 -14.52 -4.54 8.77
C VAL A 114 -15.47 -4.89 7.61
N GLY A 115 -16.02 -6.10 7.61
CA GLY A 115 -16.77 -6.65 6.49
C GLY A 115 -15.86 -6.97 5.30
N ASP A 116 -16.46 -7.58 4.31
CA ASP A 116 -15.80 -7.83 3.04
C ASP A 116 -15.96 -6.63 2.09
N LYS A 117 -15.68 -6.83 0.83
CA LYS A 117 -15.63 -5.83 -0.23
C LYS A 117 -16.86 -4.93 -0.28
N ASP A 118 -16.66 -3.72 -0.76
CA ASP A 118 -17.73 -2.79 -1.13
C ASP A 118 -18.13 -3.05 -2.60
N ASP A 119 -18.75 -4.20 -2.85
CA ASP A 119 -19.21 -4.61 -4.20
C ASP A 119 -20.67 -4.23 -4.45
N GLY A 120 -21.25 -3.38 -3.61
CA GLY A 120 -22.64 -2.91 -3.75
C GLY A 120 -23.70 -3.91 -3.33
N ASP A 121 -23.39 -5.20 -3.27
CA ASP A 121 -24.34 -6.28 -2.95
C ASP A 121 -24.23 -6.80 -1.51
N ILE A 122 -23.20 -6.38 -0.77
CA ILE A 122 -22.98 -6.79 0.63
C ILE A 122 -23.20 -5.59 1.53
N GLU A 123 -24.28 -5.66 2.31
CA GLU A 123 -24.61 -4.63 3.28
C GLU A 123 -23.59 -4.64 4.43
N VAL A 124 -22.87 -3.54 4.59
CA VAL A 124 -21.93 -3.34 5.70
C VAL A 124 -22.71 -3.01 6.95
N THR A 125 -22.55 -3.77 8.02
CA THR A 125 -23.29 -3.53 9.27
C THR A 125 -22.87 -2.23 9.96
N PRO A 126 -23.73 -1.64 10.81
CA PRO A 126 -23.37 -0.45 11.59
C PRO A 126 -22.10 -0.63 12.44
N GLU A 127 -21.87 -1.83 12.97
CA GLU A 127 -20.69 -2.19 13.77
C GLU A 127 -19.44 -2.19 12.89
N GLN A 128 -19.52 -2.74 11.69
CA GLN A 128 -18.43 -2.74 10.71
C GLN A 128 -18.12 -1.33 10.23
N VAL A 129 -19.12 -0.50 10.01
CA VAL A 129 -18.93 0.93 9.68
C VAL A 129 -18.21 1.65 10.83
N ALA A 130 -18.61 1.39 12.07
CA ALA A 130 -17.95 1.98 13.24
C ALA A 130 -16.49 1.50 13.36
N GLU A 131 -16.23 0.21 13.09
CA GLU A 131 -14.88 -0.34 13.13
C GLU A 131 -13.98 0.24 12.02
N ARG A 132 -14.50 0.41 10.79
CA ARG A 132 -13.78 1.06 9.68
C ARG A 132 -13.35 2.49 10.05
N LYS A 133 -14.21 3.27 10.70
CA LYS A 133 -13.92 4.64 11.14
C LYS A 133 -12.80 4.75 12.17
N ARG A 134 -12.43 3.66 12.84
CA ARG A 134 -11.28 3.62 13.76
C ARG A 134 -9.94 3.52 13.02
N GLY A 135 -9.96 3.13 11.75
CA GLY A 135 -8.78 3.10 10.89
C GLY A 135 -8.35 4.51 10.50
N LEU A 136 -7.03 4.74 10.50
CA LEU A 136 -6.40 5.94 9.95
C LEU A 136 -5.43 5.52 8.85
N VAL A 137 -5.62 6.06 7.65
CA VAL A 137 -4.79 5.79 6.47
C VAL A 137 -3.86 6.98 6.22
N PHE A 138 -2.57 6.71 6.11
CA PHE A 138 -1.55 7.65 5.64
C PHE A 138 -1.22 7.31 4.19
N GLU A 139 -1.44 8.23 3.29
CA GLU A 139 -1.24 8.06 1.84
C GLU A 139 -0.89 9.38 1.17
N ASP A 140 0.05 9.34 0.24
CA ASP A 140 0.49 10.49 -0.55
C ASP A 140 -0.14 10.50 -1.96
N ALA A 141 -0.53 9.35 -2.48
CA ALA A 141 -1.06 9.17 -3.82
C ALA A 141 -2.60 9.23 -3.87
N LEU A 142 -3.15 9.95 -4.85
CA LEU A 142 -4.60 10.08 -5.03
C LEU A 142 -5.35 8.72 -5.07
N PRO A 143 -4.90 7.67 -5.78
CA PRO A 143 -5.59 6.39 -5.75
C PRO A 143 -5.64 5.75 -4.36
N GLY A 144 -4.59 5.92 -3.55
CA GLY A 144 -4.55 5.40 -2.18
C GLY A 144 -5.47 6.17 -1.25
N MET A 145 -5.53 7.50 -1.36
CA MET A 145 -6.48 8.33 -0.63
C MET A 145 -7.94 7.95 -0.96
N GLN A 146 -8.23 7.73 -2.23
CA GLN A 146 -9.55 7.28 -2.67
C GLN A 146 -9.88 5.89 -2.10
N ALA A 147 -8.92 4.97 -2.08
CA ALA A 147 -9.08 3.65 -1.51
C ALA A 147 -9.38 3.71 0.00
N GLY A 148 -8.65 4.52 0.77
CA GLY A 148 -8.89 4.75 2.20
C GLY A 148 -10.29 5.31 2.47
N LYS A 149 -10.71 6.32 1.70
CA LYS A 149 -12.05 6.89 1.78
C LYS A 149 -13.16 5.87 1.47
N ARG A 150 -12.98 5.06 0.42
CA ARG A 150 -13.91 3.99 0.05
C ARG A 150 -13.95 2.87 1.09
N ALA A 151 -12.84 2.61 1.78
CA ALA A 151 -12.80 1.70 2.92
C ALA A 151 -13.57 2.23 4.14
N GLY A 152 -14.08 3.45 4.12
CA GLY A 152 -14.74 4.10 5.26
C GLY A 152 -13.78 4.47 6.39
N MET A 153 -12.48 4.52 6.10
CA MET A 153 -11.43 4.87 7.06
C MET A 153 -11.13 6.37 7.01
N ASN A 154 -10.60 6.90 8.12
CA ASN A 154 -10.09 8.26 8.14
C ASN A 154 -8.78 8.32 7.33
N GLY A 155 -8.54 9.44 6.67
CA GLY A 155 -7.32 9.67 5.90
C GLY A 155 -6.70 11.01 6.24
N THR A 156 -5.37 11.06 6.32
CA THR A 156 -4.64 12.32 6.33
C THR A 156 -4.03 12.53 4.94
N ARG A 157 -4.23 13.71 4.40
CA ARG A 157 -3.52 14.21 3.23
C ARG A 157 -2.60 15.31 3.72
N ASP A 158 -1.31 15.16 3.51
CA ASP A 158 -0.36 16.25 3.63
C ASP A 158 -0.44 17.16 2.42
#